data_3b45dfb1f389fdc42d1b5ca59a4b9c48
#
_entry.id   3b45dfb1f389fdc42d1b5ca59a4b9c48
#
_cell.length_a   1.000
_cell.length_b   1.000
_cell.length_c   1.000
_cell.angle_alpha   90.00
_cell.angle_beta   90.00
_cell.angle_gamma   90.00
#
_symmetry.space_group_name_H-M   'P 1'
#
loop_
_entity.id
_entity.type
_entity.pdbx_description
1 polymer ?
#
loop_
_entity_poly.entity_id
_entity_poly.type
_entity_poly.pdbx_seq_one_letter_code
_entity_poly.pdbx_strand_id
1 'polypeptide(L)'
;MSDKKKRLPWRCKNQQQAKDKATIYNSREWKELRRAKLRAQPLCEKCLADGRAAGVAGGWIRSAHCVHHITPIETAATMEEMRRLAFNPANLMSLCDECHHKIHEEMRSFDPANVKARAEARQARWADNIVNRFIKPSDTDPTPTENPARVV
;
A
#
# COMPACT_ATOMS: atom_id res chain seq x y z
N MET A 1 33.02 -11.99 -21.21
CA MET A 1 31.55 -12.03 -21.44
C MET A 1 30.92 -11.21 -20.35
N SER A 2 30.43 -10.05 -20.71
CA SER A 2 29.83 -9.12 -19.73
C SER A 2 28.46 -9.63 -19.32
N ASP A 3 28.33 -10.10 -18.09
CA ASP A 3 27.04 -10.29 -17.45
C ASP A 3 26.31 -8.94 -17.42
N LYS A 4 25.43 -8.73 -18.37
CA LYS A 4 24.45 -7.64 -18.30
C LYS A 4 23.58 -7.94 -17.09
N LYS A 5 23.94 -7.38 -15.91
CA LYS A 5 23.10 -7.41 -14.72
C LYS A 5 21.69 -7.07 -15.15
N LYS A 6 20.77 -8.05 -15.12
CA LYS A 6 19.35 -7.88 -15.42
C LYS A 6 18.86 -6.68 -14.63
N ARG A 7 18.50 -5.61 -15.32
CA ARG A 7 17.99 -4.39 -14.68
C ARG A 7 16.67 -4.70 -13.99
N LEU A 8 16.64 -4.45 -12.71
CA LEU A 8 15.45 -4.66 -11.91
C LEU A 8 14.40 -3.59 -12.29
N PRO A 9 13.13 -3.95 -12.49
CA PRO A 9 12.11 -3.05 -13.05
C PRO A 9 11.80 -1.82 -12.19
N TRP A 10 12.12 -1.83 -10.89
CA TRP A 10 12.02 -0.68 -9.98
C TRP A 10 13.28 0.19 -9.95
N ARG A 11 14.31 -0.14 -10.74
CA ARG A 11 15.46 0.76 -10.91
C ARG A 11 15.17 1.72 -12.04
N CYS A 12 15.48 2.98 -11.81
CA CYS A 12 15.37 4.01 -12.84
C CYS A 12 16.05 3.54 -14.13
N LYS A 13 15.36 3.67 -15.25
CA LYS A 13 15.80 3.21 -16.57
C LYS A 13 17.01 4.02 -17.08
N ASN A 14 17.09 5.28 -16.67
CA ASN A 14 18.13 6.21 -17.05
C ASN A 14 18.36 7.27 -15.97
N GLN A 15 19.37 8.13 -16.17
CA GLN A 15 19.72 9.19 -15.23
C GLN A 15 18.61 10.25 -15.10
N GLN A 16 17.88 10.53 -16.19
CA GLN A 16 16.78 11.49 -16.14
C GLN A 16 15.66 11.00 -15.23
N GLN A 17 15.26 9.76 -15.37
CA GLN A 17 14.24 9.15 -14.50
C GLN A 17 14.66 9.14 -13.02
N ALA A 18 15.96 8.97 -12.73
CA ALA A 18 16.47 9.07 -11.38
C ALA A 18 16.37 10.48 -10.81
N LYS A 19 16.63 11.51 -11.63
CA LYS A 19 16.45 12.92 -11.25
C LYS A 19 14.97 13.26 -11.02
N ASP A 20 14.09 12.79 -11.89
CA ASP A 20 12.63 12.99 -11.78
C ASP A 20 12.10 12.38 -10.49
N LYS A 21 12.53 11.16 -10.19
CA LYS A 21 12.20 10.49 -8.92
C LYS A 21 12.69 11.30 -7.72
N ALA A 22 13.95 11.75 -7.73
CA ALA A 22 14.51 12.55 -6.65
C ALA A 22 13.73 13.86 -6.46
N THR A 23 13.33 14.50 -7.55
CA THR A 23 12.50 15.72 -7.52
C THR A 23 11.17 15.47 -6.81
N ILE A 24 10.49 14.37 -7.13
CA ILE A 24 9.22 13.98 -6.48
C ILE A 24 9.42 13.76 -4.99
N TYR A 25 10.39 12.91 -4.58
CA TYR A 25 10.60 12.58 -3.18
C TYR A 25 11.09 13.76 -2.32
N ASN A 26 11.77 14.72 -2.93
CA ASN A 26 12.22 15.94 -2.25
C ASN A 26 11.15 17.03 -2.17
N SER A 27 10.07 16.90 -2.96
CA SER A 27 9.01 17.90 -2.99
C SER A 27 8.29 18.05 -1.65
N ARG A 28 7.80 19.25 -1.37
CA ARG A 28 6.97 19.53 -0.20
C ARG A 28 5.67 18.71 -0.25
N GLU A 29 5.06 18.64 -1.41
CA GLU A 29 3.83 17.89 -1.66
C GLU A 29 3.95 16.42 -1.26
N TRP A 30 5.05 15.76 -1.66
CA TRP A 30 5.30 14.38 -1.27
C TRP A 30 5.46 14.23 0.25
N LYS A 31 6.24 15.11 0.87
CA LYS A 31 6.47 15.06 2.32
C LYS A 31 5.17 15.24 3.10
N GLU A 32 4.30 16.13 2.65
CA GLU A 32 2.99 16.37 3.25
C GLU A 32 2.05 15.16 3.06
N LEU A 33 1.97 14.63 1.83
CA LEU A 33 1.18 13.44 1.53
C LEU A 33 1.62 12.22 2.35
N ARG A 34 2.94 11.99 2.44
CA ARG A 34 3.50 10.91 3.26
C ARG A 34 3.11 11.06 4.74
N ARG A 35 3.22 12.26 5.30
CA ARG A 35 2.82 12.53 6.69
C ARG A 35 1.31 12.33 6.88
N ALA A 36 0.50 12.79 5.94
CA ALA A 36 -0.94 12.61 5.96
C ALA A 36 -1.33 11.13 5.93
N LYS A 37 -0.71 10.34 5.03
CA LYS A 37 -0.92 8.90 4.94
C LYS A 37 -0.58 8.18 6.25
N LEU A 38 0.58 8.46 6.85
CA LEU A 38 0.99 7.83 8.12
C LEU A 38 0.13 8.26 9.31
N ARG A 39 -0.42 9.49 9.31
CA ARG A 39 -1.39 9.91 10.34
C ARG A 39 -2.74 9.22 10.18
N ALA A 40 -3.20 9.10 8.94
CA ALA A 40 -4.48 8.41 8.65
C ALA A 40 -4.39 6.90 8.89
N GLN A 41 -3.22 6.31 8.64
CA GLN A 41 -2.97 4.88 8.75
C GLN A 41 -1.66 4.63 9.50
N PRO A 42 -1.67 4.75 10.84
CA PRO A 42 -0.45 4.63 11.66
C PRO A 42 0.03 3.19 11.85
N LEU A 43 -0.79 2.21 11.49
CA LEU A 43 -0.46 0.80 11.60
C LEU A 43 -0.05 0.19 10.25
N CYS A 44 0.85 -0.79 10.29
CA CYS A 44 1.28 -1.53 9.12
C CYS A 44 0.13 -2.29 8.48
N GLU A 45 -0.29 -1.87 7.29
CA GLU A 45 -1.43 -2.46 6.57
C GLU A 45 -1.18 -3.93 6.22
N LYS A 46 0.07 -4.29 5.90
CA LYS A 46 0.43 -5.69 5.62
C LYS A 46 0.34 -6.57 6.86
N CYS A 47 0.87 -6.13 8.00
CA CYS A 47 0.77 -6.90 9.25
C CYS A 47 -0.69 -7.11 9.67
N LEU A 48 -1.53 -6.08 9.53
CA LEU A 48 -2.96 -6.20 9.81
C LEU A 48 -3.63 -7.22 8.91
N ALA A 49 -3.33 -7.19 7.61
CA ALA A 49 -3.92 -8.12 6.63
C ALA A 49 -3.44 -9.55 6.85
N ASP A 50 -2.13 -9.75 7.02
CA ASP A 50 -1.53 -11.08 7.22
C ASP A 50 -2.01 -11.71 8.54
N GLY A 51 -2.10 -10.92 9.62
CA GLY A 51 -2.59 -11.39 10.90
C GLY A 51 -4.06 -11.81 10.85
N ARG A 52 -4.91 -11.08 10.13
CA ARG A 52 -6.32 -11.48 9.91
C ARG A 52 -6.42 -12.75 9.08
N ALA A 53 -5.61 -12.88 8.03
CA ALA A 53 -5.55 -14.09 7.23
C ALA A 53 -5.11 -15.32 8.06
N ALA A 54 -4.29 -15.10 9.09
CA ALA A 54 -3.89 -16.11 10.06
C ALA A 54 -4.92 -16.36 11.20
N GLY A 55 -6.10 -15.73 11.14
CA GLY A 55 -7.17 -15.89 12.13
C GLY A 55 -6.99 -15.06 13.41
N VAL A 56 -6.07 -14.11 13.43
CA VAL A 56 -5.87 -13.22 14.57
C VAL A 56 -6.89 -12.09 14.53
N ALA A 57 -7.77 -12.02 15.52
CA ALA A 57 -8.76 -10.95 15.64
C ALA A 57 -8.05 -9.59 15.70
N GLY A 58 -8.44 -8.65 14.81
CA GLY A 58 -7.79 -7.35 14.68
C GLY A 58 -6.48 -7.34 13.89
N GLY A 59 -5.92 -8.51 13.53
CA GLY A 59 -4.64 -8.63 12.82
C GLY A 59 -3.42 -8.46 13.73
N TRP A 60 -2.22 -8.51 13.15
CA TRP A 60 -0.98 -8.21 13.88
C TRP A 60 -0.75 -6.71 13.92
N ILE A 61 -0.71 -6.15 15.13
CA ILE A 61 -0.57 -4.70 15.34
C ILE A 61 0.92 -4.33 15.36
N ARG A 62 1.36 -3.59 14.34
CA ARG A 62 2.69 -2.97 14.25
C ARG A 62 2.58 -1.56 13.72
N SER A 63 3.39 -0.65 14.27
CA SER A 63 3.46 0.73 13.80
C SER A 63 4.02 0.81 12.38
N ALA A 64 3.46 1.69 11.56
CA ALA A 64 3.98 2.00 10.24
C ALA A 64 4.99 3.15 10.32
N HIS A 65 6.12 3.02 9.63
CA HIS A 65 7.19 4.01 9.57
C HIS A 65 7.47 4.51 8.15
N CYS A 66 7.10 3.73 7.15
CA CYS A 66 7.29 4.06 5.74
C CYS A 66 5.99 4.01 4.95
N VAL A 67 5.98 4.79 3.87
CA VAL A 67 4.94 4.74 2.84
C VAL A 67 5.55 4.13 1.59
N HIS A 68 4.94 3.07 1.11
CA HIS A 68 5.37 2.30 -0.05
C HIS A 68 4.41 2.52 -1.22
N HIS A 69 4.94 2.64 -2.43
CA HIS A 69 4.13 2.65 -3.65
C HIS A 69 3.84 1.22 -4.09
N ILE A 70 2.56 0.85 -4.15
CA ILE A 70 2.11 -0.49 -4.57
C ILE A 70 2.59 -0.77 -6.00
N THR A 71 2.34 0.16 -6.91
CA THR A 71 2.95 0.21 -8.23
C THR A 71 4.16 1.13 -8.17
N PRO A 72 5.38 0.62 -8.41
CA PRO A 72 6.58 1.43 -8.36
C PRO A 72 6.52 2.58 -9.36
N ILE A 73 6.86 3.78 -8.93
CA ILE A 73 6.83 4.97 -9.79
C ILE A 73 7.84 4.89 -10.94
N GLU A 74 8.86 4.05 -10.81
CA GLU A 74 9.88 3.79 -11.83
C GLU A 74 9.33 2.99 -13.03
N THR A 75 8.13 2.42 -12.93
CA THR A 75 7.44 1.77 -14.05
C THR A 75 6.91 2.77 -15.06
N ALA A 76 6.71 4.03 -14.64
CA ALA A 76 6.24 5.10 -15.49
C ALA A 76 7.17 5.37 -16.69
N ALA A 77 6.59 5.74 -17.81
CA ALA A 77 7.34 6.12 -19.00
C ALA A 77 7.67 7.61 -19.02
N THR A 78 6.82 8.44 -18.43
CA THR A 78 6.93 9.90 -18.40
C THR A 78 6.95 10.45 -16.98
N MET A 79 7.45 11.69 -16.83
CA MET A 79 7.42 12.41 -15.53
C MET A 79 5.99 12.64 -15.06
N GLU A 80 5.07 12.91 -15.95
CA GLU A 80 3.67 13.13 -15.61
C GLU A 80 3.03 11.85 -15.04
N GLU A 81 3.26 10.73 -15.70
CA GLU A 81 2.80 9.42 -15.23
C GLU A 81 3.44 9.05 -13.89
N MET A 82 4.75 9.35 -13.72
CA MET A 82 5.46 9.15 -12.47
C MET A 82 4.85 9.96 -11.33
N ARG A 83 4.53 11.24 -11.58
CA ARG A 83 3.82 12.09 -10.62
C ARG A 83 2.44 11.54 -10.28
N ARG A 84 1.67 11.13 -11.28
CA ARG A 84 0.35 10.53 -11.09
C ARG A 84 0.41 9.29 -10.20
N LEU A 85 1.39 8.42 -10.41
CA LEU A 85 1.59 7.24 -9.55
C LEU A 85 2.04 7.62 -8.14
N ALA A 86 2.94 8.61 -8.02
CA ALA A 86 3.50 9.02 -6.74
C ALA A 86 2.46 9.68 -5.83
N PHE A 87 1.56 10.49 -6.39
CA PHE A 87 0.59 11.27 -5.62
C PHE A 87 -0.80 10.62 -5.54
N ASN A 88 -0.99 9.42 -6.10
CA ASN A 88 -2.23 8.68 -5.99
C ASN A 88 -2.34 8.00 -4.62
N PRO A 89 -3.28 8.40 -3.74
CA PRO A 89 -3.45 7.80 -2.42
C PRO A 89 -3.75 6.29 -2.48
N ALA A 90 -4.45 5.82 -3.52
CA ALA A 90 -4.76 4.41 -3.73
C ALA A 90 -3.51 3.57 -4.09
N ASN A 91 -2.43 4.22 -4.50
CA ASN A 91 -1.14 3.58 -4.77
C ASN A 91 -0.21 3.57 -3.56
N LEU A 92 -0.65 4.07 -2.40
CA LEU A 92 0.16 4.20 -1.19
C LEU A 92 -0.25 3.21 -0.12
N MET A 93 0.74 2.58 0.49
CA MET A 93 0.57 1.64 1.60
C MET A 93 1.48 2.02 2.76
N SER A 94 0.92 2.06 3.98
CA SER A 94 1.67 2.30 5.22
C SER A 94 2.26 0.99 5.72
N LEU A 95 3.57 0.92 5.89
CA LEU A 95 4.30 -0.30 6.24
C LEU A 95 5.27 -0.08 7.41
N CYS A 96 5.49 -1.14 8.20
CA CYS A 96 6.66 -1.24 9.05
C CYS A 96 7.90 -1.57 8.22
N ASP A 97 9.09 -1.34 8.78
CA ASP A 97 10.36 -1.52 8.06
C ASP A 97 10.54 -2.96 7.59
N GLU A 98 10.17 -3.93 8.41
CA GLU A 98 10.28 -5.35 8.09
C GLU A 98 9.41 -5.75 6.87
N CYS A 99 8.14 -5.33 6.85
CA CYS A 99 7.27 -5.59 5.72
C CYS A 99 7.73 -4.86 4.45
N HIS A 100 8.25 -3.64 4.60
CA HIS A 100 8.82 -2.88 3.51
C HIS A 100 10.03 -3.60 2.89
N HIS A 101 10.95 -4.13 3.72
CA HIS A 101 12.07 -4.92 3.25
C HIS A 101 11.63 -6.20 2.53
N LYS A 102 10.70 -6.95 3.11
CA LYS A 102 10.15 -8.19 2.50
C LYS A 102 9.55 -7.92 1.12
N ILE A 103 8.76 -6.85 0.99
CA ILE A 103 8.19 -6.49 -0.31
C ILE A 103 9.28 -6.17 -1.33
N HIS A 104 10.32 -5.44 -0.94
CA HIS A 104 11.43 -5.15 -1.84
C HIS A 104 12.28 -6.38 -2.18
N GLU A 105 12.45 -7.32 -1.28
CA GLU A 105 13.09 -8.61 -1.56
C GLU A 105 12.26 -9.44 -2.54
N GLU A 106 10.96 -9.55 -2.30
CA GLU A 106 10.03 -10.18 -3.24
C GLU A 106 10.13 -9.53 -4.62
N MET A 107 10.14 -8.20 -4.69
CA MET A 107 10.29 -7.49 -5.96
C MET A 107 11.63 -7.77 -6.66
N ARG A 108 12.72 -8.02 -5.93
CA ARG A 108 14.04 -8.37 -6.52
C ARG A 108 14.06 -9.75 -7.15
N SER A 109 13.27 -10.67 -6.65
CA SER A 109 13.22 -12.07 -7.10
C SER A 109 12.35 -12.29 -8.34
N PHE A 110 11.77 -11.24 -8.94
CA PHE A 110 10.73 -11.38 -9.96
C PHE A 110 11.09 -10.87 -11.35
N ASP A 111 10.57 -11.63 -12.34
CA ASP A 111 10.46 -11.22 -13.74
C ASP A 111 9.58 -9.95 -13.84
N PRO A 112 9.97 -8.96 -14.68
CA PRO A 112 9.22 -7.72 -14.92
C PRO A 112 7.73 -7.90 -15.23
N ALA A 113 7.36 -8.96 -15.95
CA ALA A 113 5.97 -9.28 -16.28
C ALA A 113 5.13 -9.62 -15.03
N ASN A 114 5.73 -10.25 -14.04
CA ASN A 114 5.05 -10.66 -12.81
C ASN A 114 4.94 -9.53 -11.77
N VAL A 115 5.82 -8.54 -11.83
CA VAL A 115 5.80 -7.41 -10.89
C VAL A 115 4.53 -6.58 -11.04
N LYS A 116 4.12 -6.31 -12.28
CA LYS A 116 2.89 -5.55 -12.57
C LYS A 116 1.64 -6.33 -12.13
N ALA A 117 1.53 -7.58 -12.52
CA ALA A 117 0.40 -8.45 -12.16
C ALA A 117 0.25 -8.60 -10.64
N ARG A 118 1.36 -8.69 -9.89
CA ARG A 118 1.34 -8.78 -8.42
C ARG A 118 1.01 -7.45 -7.75
N ALA A 119 1.45 -6.34 -8.32
CA ALA A 119 1.06 -5.01 -7.84
C ALA A 119 -0.45 -4.80 -8.00
N GLU A 120 -1.00 -5.17 -9.15
CA GLU A 120 -2.44 -5.12 -9.43
C GLU A 120 -3.25 -6.04 -8.50
N ALA A 121 -2.80 -7.27 -8.30
CA ALA A 121 -3.43 -8.20 -7.36
C ALA A 121 -3.40 -7.70 -5.91
N ARG A 122 -2.31 -7.03 -5.51
CA ARG A 122 -2.15 -6.45 -4.18
C ARG A 122 -3.06 -5.25 -3.98
N GLN A 123 -3.17 -4.42 -5.01
CA GLN A 123 -4.06 -3.26 -5.04
C GLN A 123 -5.54 -3.69 -4.98
N ALA A 124 -5.92 -4.73 -5.71
CA ALA A 124 -7.26 -5.31 -5.68
C ALA A 124 -7.60 -5.84 -4.27
N ARG A 125 -6.72 -6.63 -3.65
CA ARG A 125 -6.92 -7.11 -2.27
C ARG A 125 -7.06 -5.99 -1.25
N TRP A 126 -6.30 -4.93 -1.43
CA TRP A 126 -6.37 -3.77 -0.55
C TRP A 126 -7.66 -2.99 -0.73
N ALA A 127 -8.12 -2.79 -1.98
CA ALA A 127 -9.41 -2.19 -2.30
C ALA A 127 -10.56 -3.01 -1.72
N ASP A 128 -10.55 -4.33 -1.87
CA ASP A 128 -11.53 -5.24 -1.29
C ASP A 128 -11.56 -5.16 0.24
N ASN A 129 -10.39 -5.06 0.88
CA ASN A 129 -10.30 -4.91 2.33
C ASN A 129 -10.89 -3.58 2.82
N ILE A 130 -10.69 -2.49 2.07
CA ILE A 130 -11.30 -1.19 2.39
C ILE A 130 -12.81 -1.24 2.19
N VAL A 131 -13.26 -1.75 1.04
CA VAL A 131 -14.70 -1.88 0.73
C VAL A 131 -15.39 -2.74 1.80
N ASN A 132 -14.83 -3.88 2.16
CA ASN A 132 -15.39 -4.76 3.17
C ASN A 132 -15.36 -4.15 4.58
N ARG A 133 -14.41 -3.25 4.87
CA ARG A 133 -14.27 -2.63 6.19
C ARG A 133 -15.14 -1.40 6.39
N PHE A 134 -15.40 -0.63 5.32
CA PHE A 134 -16.05 0.68 5.42
C PHE A 134 -17.38 0.79 4.67
N ILE A 135 -17.67 -0.14 3.74
CA ILE A 135 -18.84 -0.03 2.84
C ILE A 135 -19.86 -1.14 3.08
N LYS A 136 -19.43 -2.31 3.57
CA LYS A 136 -20.42 -3.32 4.01
C LYS A 136 -20.87 -3.00 5.44
N PRO A 137 -22.16 -2.64 5.65
CA PRO A 137 -22.71 -2.60 7.00
C PRO A 137 -22.54 -3.98 7.62
N SER A 138 -22.05 -4.03 8.84
CA SER A 138 -22.06 -5.26 9.63
C SER A 138 -23.53 -5.67 9.77
N ASP A 139 -23.91 -6.85 9.28
CA ASP A 139 -25.24 -7.47 9.47
C ASP A 139 -25.50 -7.86 10.94
N THR A 140 -24.88 -7.16 11.87
CA THR A 140 -25.09 -7.33 13.30
C THR A 140 -25.38 -5.98 13.95
N ASP A 141 -26.51 -5.38 13.54
CA ASP A 141 -27.20 -4.45 14.43
C ASP A 141 -28.21 -5.30 15.23
N PRO A 142 -28.00 -5.54 16.53
CA PRO A 142 -29.01 -6.17 17.34
C PRO A 142 -30.20 -5.18 17.41
N THR A 143 -31.30 -5.57 16.79
CA THR A 143 -32.60 -4.92 16.99
C THR A 143 -32.77 -4.60 18.46
N PRO A 144 -33.17 -3.36 18.83
CA PRO A 144 -33.51 -3.06 20.21
C PRO A 144 -34.68 -3.97 20.59
N THR A 145 -34.41 -4.90 21.51
CA THR A 145 -35.49 -5.64 22.15
C THR A 145 -36.39 -4.63 22.83
N GLU A 146 -37.61 -4.46 22.31
CA GLU A 146 -38.68 -3.77 22.99
C GLU A 146 -38.78 -4.32 24.42
N ASN A 147 -38.63 -3.44 25.36
CA ASN A 147 -38.82 -3.73 26.80
C ASN A 147 -40.34 -3.70 27.09
N PRO A 148 -41.03 -4.86 27.31
CA PRO A 148 -42.42 -4.88 27.67
C PRO A 148 -42.57 -4.75 29.18
N ALA A 149 -42.35 -3.54 29.70
CA ALA A 149 -42.70 -3.28 31.12
C ALA A 149 -42.97 -1.80 31.32
N ARG A 150 -44.19 -1.41 30.96
CA ARG A 150 -44.95 -0.37 31.67
C ARG A 150 -46.45 -0.49 31.34
N VAL A 151 -47.08 -1.40 32.04
CA VAL A 151 -48.52 -1.31 32.33
C VAL A 151 -48.60 -1.06 33.81
N VAL A 152 -48.97 0.11 34.19
CA VAL A 152 -49.84 0.46 35.33
C VAL A 152 -50.55 1.76 34.96
#